data_78960d855fabe7f22e1323c43ff14caf
#
_entry.id   78960d855fabe7f22e1323c43ff14caf
#
_cell.length_a   1.000
_cell.length_b   1.000
_cell.length_c   1.000
_cell.angle_alpha   90.00
_cell.angle_beta   90.00
_cell.angle_gamma   90.00
#
_symmetry.space_group_name_H-M   'P 1'
#
loop_
_entity.id
_entity.type
_entity.pdbx_description
1 polymer ?
#
loop_
_entity_poly.entity_id
_entity_poly.type
_entity_poly.pdbx_seq_one_letter_code
_entity_poly.pdbx_strand_id
1 'polypeptide(L)'
;RSYNPSRYHATGRDENGNLTFIQVVSGTPDLSDLKDNGIEAQKKIYIDAAINYKRIFAEKHDVSGMLLYMQKETQLKTQPLPYRKQGLVGRFSYSYDGRYFLEGNFGYTGSEAFAKNHRFGFFPAVGLAYYLSNEPFYPGVLKNYINKIKLRASVGKTGNDTTSDRFIYRPTFSMNAGSWSQGIGSNGGTNSIGQGIIEGFPETLDIGWEIEKKQNYGFDLGLFNNKIDIVFDYFRSERSNILMQRKTTPTLSGFRVNQYANYGIVSNHGVDMSLNAHHQIGKVKLSARGTFTFARNEIKEYDELPQKYPWMERTGKRINENNLYIAERLYTKEDFIINKNSNGIESYTLRPELPQSTLGGLLGPGDIKYKDLNGDGVIDSYDK
;
A
#
# COMPACT_ATOMS: atom_id res chain seq x y z
N ARG A 1 14.30 22.40 13.56
CA ARG A 1 13.82 23.51 14.42
C ARG A 1 12.31 23.52 14.36
N SER A 2 11.65 23.65 15.50
CA SER A 2 10.20 23.82 15.59
C SER A 2 9.87 25.21 16.13
N TYR A 3 8.85 25.83 15.55
CA TYR A 3 8.26 27.07 16.03
C TYR A 3 6.96 26.71 16.77
N ASN A 4 6.87 27.08 18.01
CA ASN A 4 5.69 26.82 18.84
C ASN A 4 5.13 28.14 19.37
N PRO A 5 4.31 28.86 18.57
CA PRO A 5 3.76 30.12 18.97
C PRO A 5 2.76 29.99 20.12
N SER A 6 2.70 31.02 20.95
CA SER A 6 1.61 31.13 21.93
C SER A 6 0.26 31.24 21.19
N ARG A 7 -0.75 30.56 21.72
CA ARG A 7 -2.11 30.60 21.18
C ARG A 7 -3.01 31.37 22.13
N TYR A 8 -3.83 32.24 21.54
CA TYR A 8 -4.76 33.11 22.24
C TYR A 8 -6.18 32.80 21.79
N HIS A 9 -7.12 32.85 22.73
CA HIS A 9 -8.55 32.77 22.45
C HIS A 9 -9.18 34.14 22.70
N ALA A 10 -9.97 34.60 21.74
CA ALA A 10 -10.71 35.86 21.90
C ALA A 10 -11.86 35.66 22.90
N THR A 11 -11.92 36.47 23.94
CA THR A 11 -12.92 36.35 25.00
C THR A 11 -14.06 37.37 24.89
N GLY A 12 -13.88 38.39 24.05
CA GLY A 12 -14.89 39.45 23.87
C GLY A 12 -14.27 40.71 23.30
N ARG A 13 -14.92 41.86 23.61
CA ARG A 13 -14.43 43.19 23.26
C ARG A 13 -14.43 44.05 24.51
N ASP A 14 -13.44 44.97 24.58
CA ASP A 14 -13.37 45.99 25.60
C ASP A 14 -14.38 47.13 25.32
N GLU A 15 -14.43 48.11 26.22
CA GLU A 15 -15.30 49.28 26.09
C GLU A 15 -15.02 50.14 24.85
N ASN A 16 -13.84 50.03 24.27
CA ASN A 16 -13.40 50.73 23.05
C ASN A 16 -13.61 49.86 21.77
N GLY A 17 -14.20 48.67 21.90
CA GLY A 17 -14.47 47.76 20.79
C GLY A 17 -13.30 46.90 20.37
N ASN A 18 -12.14 46.94 21.04
CA ASN A 18 -10.99 46.06 20.73
C ASN A 18 -11.21 44.64 21.25
N LEU A 19 -10.69 43.66 20.53
CA LEU A 19 -10.76 42.27 20.96
C LEU A 19 -9.91 42.01 22.22
N THR A 20 -10.51 41.39 23.21
CA THR A 20 -9.83 40.87 24.40
C THR A 20 -9.45 39.40 24.21
N PHE A 21 -8.27 39.02 24.71
CA PHE A 21 -7.73 37.67 24.52
C PHE A 21 -7.25 37.07 25.84
N ILE A 22 -7.40 35.79 26.00
CA ILE A 22 -6.68 34.97 26.99
C ILE A 22 -5.70 34.06 26.28
N GLN A 23 -4.53 33.89 26.85
CA GLN A 23 -3.56 32.96 26.38
C GLN A 23 -3.95 31.55 26.84
N VAL A 24 -4.24 30.65 25.87
CA VAL A 24 -4.65 29.26 26.16
C VAL A 24 -3.48 28.29 26.07
N VAL A 25 -2.44 28.66 25.32
CA VAL A 25 -1.19 27.87 25.24
C VAL A 25 -0.02 28.85 25.29
N SER A 26 0.91 28.62 26.24
CA SER A 26 2.18 29.32 26.27
C SER A 26 3.13 28.71 25.26
N GLY A 27 3.63 29.49 24.34
CA GLY A 27 4.64 29.09 23.37
C GLY A 27 5.98 29.75 23.62
N THR A 28 6.99 29.33 22.93
CA THR A 28 8.30 29.98 22.88
C THR A 28 8.33 30.91 21.66
N PRO A 29 8.64 32.23 21.82
CA PRO A 29 8.64 33.18 20.70
C PRO A 29 9.75 32.90 19.68
N ASP A 30 10.77 32.17 20.08
CA ASP A 30 11.93 31.87 19.27
C ASP A 30 11.87 30.43 18.68
N LEU A 31 12.55 30.26 17.56
CA LEU A 31 12.80 28.92 17.01
C LEU A 31 13.55 28.09 18.06
N SER A 32 13.00 26.93 18.36
CA SER A 32 13.69 25.99 19.26
C SER A 32 15.11 25.73 18.76
N ASP A 33 16.02 25.45 19.68
CA ASP A 33 17.35 24.95 19.34
C ASP A 33 17.28 23.74 18.40
N LEU A 34 18.31 23.58 17.58
CA LEU A 34 18.48 22.38 16.80
C LEU A 34 18.54 21.18 17.77
N LYS A 35 17.41 20.49 17.93
CA LYS A 35 17.45 19.20 18.59
C LYS A 35 18.24 18.26 17.69
N ASP A 36 19.32 17.72 18.23
CA ASP A 36 19.99 16.59 17.61
C ASP A 36 19.04 15.38 17.74
N ASN A 37 18.24 15.19 16.69
CA ASN A 37 17.32 14.03 16.61
C ASN A 37 18.07 12.71 16.41
N GLY A 38 19.35 12.69 16.76
CA GLY A 38 20.25 11.58 16.57
C GLY A 38 20.77 11.51 15.12
N ILE A 39 22.05 11.25 14.98
CA ILE A 39 22.64 10.99 13.66
C ILE A 39 22.17 9.61 13.19
N GLU A 40 21.33 9.57 12.17
CA GLU A 40 21.03 8.33 11.46
C GLU A 40 22.22 7.97 10.59
N ALA A 41 22.99 6.98 11.02
CA ALA A 41 24.08 6.42 10.22
C ALA A 41 23.65 5.05 9.69
N GLN A 42 23.84 4.85 8.40
CA GLN A 42 23.58 3.58 7.73
C GLN A 42 24.82 3.15 6.95
N LYS A 43 25.25 1.90 7.17
CA LYS A 43 26.28 1.25 6.37
C LYS A 43 25.63 0.20 5.47
N LYS A 44 25.88 0.25 4.17
CA LYS A 44 25.47 -0.76 3.20
C LYS A 44 26.71 -1.36 2.53
N ILE A 45 26.75 -2.68 2.49
CA ILE A 45 27.73 -3.43 1.71
C ILE A 45 26.93 -4.24 0.68
N TYR A 46 27.30 -4.10 -0.57
CA TYR A 46 26.74 -4.87 -1.67
C TYR A 46 27.89 -5.47 -2.49
N ILE A 47 27.82 -6.77 -2.68
CA ILE A 47 28.80 -7.53 -3.47
C ILE A 47 28.00 -8.34 -4.49
N ASP A 48 28.40 -8.25 -5.74
CA ASP A 48 27.84 -9.09 -6.79
C ASP A 48 28.96 -9.61 -7.71
N ALA A 49 28.68 -10.76 -8.32
CA ALA A 49 29.49 -11.35 -9.35
C ALA A 49 28.59 -11.94 -10.43
N ALA A 50 28.88 -11.62 -11.69
CA ALA A 50 28.07 -12.07 -12.80
C ALA A 50 28.90 -12.74 -13.89
N ILE A 51 28.38 -13.82 -14.45
CA ILE A 51 28.87 -14.46 -15.66
C ILE A 51 27.84 -14.20 -16.75
N ASN A 52 28.31 -13.60 -17.86
CA ASN A 52 27.48 -13.30 -19.01
C ASN A 52 28.00 -14.09 -20.24
N TYR A 53 27.05 -14.62 -20.99
CA TYR A 53 27.31 -15.27 -22.26
C TYR A 53 26.43 -14.69 -23.34
N LYS A 54 26.97 -14.41 -24.51
CA LYS A 54 26.19 -13.98 -25.68
C LYS A 54 26.83 -14.52 -26.93
N ARG A 55 26.04 -15.17 -27.80
CA ARG A 55 26.50 -15.65 -29.09
C ARG A 55 25.37 -15.76 -30.11
N ILE A 56 25.69 -15.43 -31.35
CA ILE A 56 24.82 -15.62 -32.50
C ILE A 56 25.31 -16.85 -33.24
N PHE A 57 24.44 -17.85 -33.43
CA PHE A 57 24.71 -19.06 -34.19
C PHE A 57 23.97 -19.00 -35.52
N ALA A 58 24.65 -19.44 -36.60
CA ALA A 58 24.08 -19.49 -37.96
C ALA A 58 23.36 -18.19 -38.36
N GLU A 59 23.83 -17.04 -37.91
CA GLU A 59 23.30 -15.67 -38.18
C GLU A 59 21.83 -15.46 -37.75
N LYS A 60 21.14 -16.47 -37.24
CA LYS A 60 19.72 -16.45 -36.94
C LYS A 60 19.35 -16.73 -35.47
N HIS A 61 20.25 -17.44 -34.77
CA HIS A 61 19.99 -17.84 -33.39
C HIS A 61 20.78 -16.96 -32.44
N ASP A 62 20.18 -15.93 -31.89
CA ASP A 62 20.79 -15.10 -30.83
C ASP A 62 20.47 -15.69 -29.46
N VAL A 63 21.51 -16.14 -28.77
CA VAL A 63 21.44 -16.75 -27.44
C VAL A 63 22.19 -15.87 -26.48
N SER A 64 21.57 -15.50 -25.37
CA SER A 64 22.24 -14.86 -24.26
C SER A 64 21.84 -15.43 -22.92
N GLY A 65 22.77 -15.43 -21.99
CA GLY A 65 22.56 -15.91 -20.64
C GLY A 65 23.35 -15.09 -19.63
N MET A 66 22.81 -14.95 -18.45
CA MET A 66 23.45 -14.33 -17.30
C MET A 66 23.20 -15.18 -16.06
N LEU A 67 24.23 -15.39 -15.28
CA LEU A 67 24.13 -15.93 -13.93
C LEU A 67 24.80 -14.95 -12.98
N LEU A 68 24.07 -14.46 -11.98
CA LEU A 68 24.53 -13.45 -11.04
C LEU A 68 24.32 -13.96 -9.62
N TYR A 69 25.39 -13.94 -8.81
CA TYR A 69 25.30 -14.07 -7.36
C TYR A 69 25.35 -12.69 -6.73
N MET A 70 24.50 -12.44 -5.74
CA MET A 70 24.50 -11.18 -4.98
C MET A 70 24.41 -11.42 -3.47
N GLN A 71 25.07 -10.53 -2.73
CA GLN A 71 25.00 -10.46 -1.28
C GLN A 71 24.86 -9.00 -0.85
N LYS A 72 23.92 -8.73 0.05
CA LYS A 72 23.69 -7.39 0.60
C LYS A 72 23.63 -7.44 2.11
N GLU A 73 24.36 -6.55 2.75
CA GLU A 73 24.29 -6.28 4.18
C GLU A 73 23.94 -4.82 4.41
N THR A 74 23.00 -4.54 5.31
CA THR A 74 22.60 -3.19 5.70
C THR A 74 22.62 -3.09 7.21
N GLN A 75 23.52 -2.28 7.76
CA GLN A 75 23.65 -1.98 9.18
C GLN A 75 23.06 -0.62 9.49
N LEU A 76 22.09 -0.56 10.40
CA LEU A 76 21.53 0.68 10.93
C LEU A 76 22.18 0.96 12.30
N LYS A 77 22.50 2.22 12.60
CA LYS A 77 23.06 2.63 13.91
C LYS A 77 22.15 2.24 15.07
N THR A 78 20.86 2.29 14.87
CA THR A 78 19.83 1.99 15.89
C THR A 78 19.61 0.50 16.13
N GLN A 79 20.19 -0.37 15.28
CA GLN A 79 19.98 -1.81 15.38
C GLN A 79 21.32 -2.55 15.46
N PRO A 80 21.53 -3.40 16.49
CA PRO A 80 22.81 -4.06 16.71
C PRO A 80 23.17 -5.11 15.65
N LEU A 81 22.16 -5.69 14.99
CA LEU A 81 22.36 -6.71 13.97
C LEU A 81 22.09 -6.16 12.56
N PRO A 82 22.95 -6.44 11.56
CA PRO A 82 22.71 -6.03 10.18
C PRO A 82 21.58 -6.83 9.53
N TYR A 83 20.90 -6.25 8.54
CA TYR A 83 19.99 -6.96 7.65
C TYR A 83 20.78 -7.61 6.52
N ARG A 84 20.54 -8.89 6.27
CA ARG A 84 21.27 -9.65 5.27
C ARG A 84 20.33 -10.29 4.25
N LYS A 85 20.72 -10.17 2.98
CA LYS A 85 20.07 -10.85 1.86
C LYS A 85 21.16 -11.42 0.96
N GLN A 86 20.87 -12.57 0.37
CA GLN A 86 21.72 -13.16 -0.66
C GLN A 86 20.85 -13.81 -1.72
N GLY A 87 21.36 -13.93 -2.93
CA GLY A 87 20.59 -14.53 -4.00
C GLY A 87 21.41 -14.95 -5.18
N LEU A 88 20.86 -15.91 -5.90
CA LEU A 88 21.30 -16.33 -7.21
C LEU A 88 20.22 -15.94 -8.22
N VAL A 89 20.58 -15.19 -9.25
CA VAL A 89 19.68 -14.73 -10.30
C VAL A 89 20.18 -15.27 -11.63
N GLY A 90 19.28 -15.87 -12.40
CA GLY A 90 19.59 -16.31 -13.74
C GLY A 90 18.65 -15.67 -14.76
N ARG A 91 19.20 -15.38 -15.93
CA ARG A 91 18.47 -14.93 -17.11
C ARG A 91 18.95 -15.70 -18.31
N PHE A 92 18.03 -16.16 -19.11
CA PHE A 92 18.25 -16.77 -20.41
C PHE A 92 17.38 -16.08 -21.43
N SER A 93 17.93 -15.68 -22.55
CA SER A 93 17.20 -15.09 -23.67
C SER A 93 17.61 -15.78 -24.95
N TYR A 94 16.61 -16.08 -25.76
CA TYR A 94 16.77 -16.66 -27.09
C TYR A 94 15.92 -15.91 -28.09
N SER A 95 16.50 -15.56 -29.23
CA SER A 95 15.71 -15.07 -30.35
C SER A 95 16.09 -15.80 -31.64
N TYR A 96 15.06 -16.08 -32.44
CA TYR A 96 15.23 -16.67 -33.76
C TYR A 96 14.89 -15.68 -34.86
N ASP A 97 15.89 -15.33 -35.64
CA ASP A 97 15.77 -14.47 -36.83
C ASP A 97 15.06 -13.11 -36.57
N GLY A 98 15.17 -12.59 -35.35
CA GLY A 98 14.49 -11.37 -34.95
C GLY A 98 12.97 -11.43 -34.98
N ARG A 99 12.38 -12.64 -35.01
CA ARG A 99 10.93 -12.90 -35.11
C ARG A 99 10.35 -13.51 -33.83
N TYR A 100 10.95 -14.57 -33.32
CA TYR A 100 10.50 -15.31 -32.15
C TYR A 100 11.45 -15.04 -31.00
N PHE A 101 10.91 -14.72 -29.83
CA PHE A 101 11.67 -14.42 -28.63
C PHE A 101 11.17 -15.24 -27.46
N LEU A 102 12.09 -15.86 -26.75
CA LEU A 102 11.86 -16.56 -25.49
C LEU A 102 12.80 -15.97 -24.45
N GLU A 103 12.28 -15.61 -23.30
CA GLU A 103 13.07 -15.20 -22.15
C GLU A 103 12.64 -15.98 -20.91
N GLY A 104 13.62 -16.55 -20.21
CA GLY A 104 13.44 -17.21 -18.93
C GLY A 104 14.27 -16.49 -17.87
N ASN A 105 13.66 -16.17 -16.74
CA ASN A 105 14.33 -15.56 -15.61
C ASN A 105 14.05 -16.35 -14.35
N PHE A 106 14.97 -16.41 -13.43
CA PHE A 106 14.71 -16.90 -12.08
C PHE A 106 15.51 -16.11 -11.05
N GLY A 107 14.92 -15.97 -9.87
CA GLY A 107 15.60 -15.53 -8.67
C GLY A 107 15.46 -16.58 -7.58
N TYR A 108 16.57 -16.98 -6.98
CA TYR A 108 16.60 -17.80 -5.78
C TYR A 108 17.21 -16.96 -4.67
N THR A 109 16.37 -16.35 -3.82
CA THR A 109 16.76 -15.31 -2.89
C THR A 109 16.47 -15.71 -1.46
N GLY A 110 17.45 -15.51 -0.57
CA GLY A 110 17.34 -15.73 0.86
C GLY A 110 17.27 -14.42 1.63
N SER A 111 16.34 -14.34 2.58
CA SER A 111 16.16 -13.22 3.50
C SER A 111 16.23 -13.71 4.96
N GLU A 112 16.93 -13.00 5.83
CA GLU A 112 16.96 -13.31 7.26
C GLU A 112 15.71 -12.81 8.02
N ALA A 113 14.77 -12.15 7.32
CA ALA A 113 13.49 -11.77 7.90
C ALA A 113 12.69 -13.00 8.38
N PHE A 114 12.95 -14.18 7.80
CA PHE A 114 12.23 -15.41 8.06
C PHE A 114 13.05 -16.46 8.83
N ALA A 115 12.34 -17.42 9.44
CA ALA A 115 12.95 -18.57 10.10
C ALA A 115 13.77 -19.41 9.10
N LYS A 116 14.74 -20.18 9.60
CA LYS A 116 15.74 -20.88 8.78
C LYS A 116 15.16 -21.68 7.61
N ASN A 117 14.02 -22.33 7.80
CA ASN A 117 13.39 -23.19 6.79
C ASN A 117 12.58 -22.41 5.74
N HIS A 118 12.27 -21.13 5.98
CA HIS A 118 11.45 -20.27 5.11
C HIS A 118 12.24 -19.11 4.49
N ARG A 119 13.57 -19.09 4.69
CA ARG A 119 14.44 -17.99 4.22
C ARG A 119 14.51 -17.86 2.72
N PHE A 120 14.57 -18.99 2.00
CA PHE A 120 14.80 -18.98 0.57
C PHE A 120 13.51 -19.13 -0.21
N GLY A 121 13.33 -18.20 -1.17
CA GLY A 121 12.23 -18.23 -2.13
C GLY A 121 12.75 -18.41 -3.56
N PHE A 122 11.99 -19.15 -4.39
CA PHE A 122 12.25 -19.34 -5.81
C PHE A 122 11.19 -18.62 -6.65
N PHE A 123 11.64 -17.72 -7.51
CA PHE A 123 10.81 -16.77 -8.25
C PHE A 123 11.12 -16.86 -9.75
N PRO A 124 10.52 -17.82 -10.47
CA PRO A 124 10.67 -17.97 -11.91
C PRO A 124 9.76 -17.04 -12.68
N ALA A 125 10.20 -16.63 -13.89
CA ALA A 125 9.40 -15.93 -14.88
C ALA A 125 9.77 -16.37 -16.29
N VAL A 126 8.77 -16.44 -17.18
CA VAL A 126 8.94 -16.75 -18.60
C VAL A 126 8.19 -15.72 -19.42
N GLY A 127 8.82 -15.24 -20.49
CA GLY A 127 8.25 -14.32 -21.46
C GLY A 127 8.42 -14.84 -22.87
N LEU A 128 7.40 -14.62 -23.69
CA LEU A 128 7.39 -14.92 -25.13
C LEU A 128 7.05 -13.64 -25.88
N ALA A 129 7.72 -13.44 -27.03
CA ALA A 129 7.30 -12.40 -27.95
C ALA A 129 7.41 -12.86 -29.41
N TYR A 130 6.55 -12.35 -30.23
CA TYR A 130 6.48 -12.67 -31.65
C TYR A 130 6.33 -11.41 -32.48
N TYR A 131 7.28 -11.21 -33.40
CA TYR A 131 7.27 -10.12 -34.37
C TYR A 131 6.59 -10.57 -35.67
N LEU A 132 5.28 -10.41 -35.77
CA LEU A 132 4.48 -10.80 -36.94
C LEU A 132 4.91 -10.01 -38.20
N SER A 133 5.23 -8.73 -38.05
CA SER A 133 5.64 -7.86 -39.18
C SER A 133 7.00 -8.22 -39.78
N ASN A 134 7.79 -9.08 -39.10
CA ASN A 134 9.08 -9.55 -39.61
C ASN A 134 8.96 -10.88 -40.38
N GLU A 135 7.78 -11.47 -40.45
CA GLU A 135 7.57 -12.71 -41.17
C GLU A 135 7.68 -12.53 -42.71
N PRO A 136 8.25 -13.52 -43.42
CA PRO A 136 8.36 -13.46 -44.89
C PRO A 136 7.03 -13.36 -45.62
N PHE A 137 5.95 -13.89 -45.02
CA PHE A 137 4.61 -13.82 -45.61
C PHE A 137 3.91 -12.49 -45.35
N TYR A 138 4.49 -11.58 -44.55
CA TYR A 138 3.88 -10.30 -44.22
C TYR A 138 3.90 -9.38 -45.44
N PRO A 139 2.72 -8.92 -45.97
CA PRO A 139 2.65 -8.20 -47.25
C PRO A 139 3.44 -6.89 -47.21
N GLY A 140 4.31 -6.69 -48.20
CA GLY A 140 5.13 -5.46 -48.28
C GLY A 140 4.31 -4.18 -48.38
N VAL A 141 3.15 -4.23 -49.04
CA VAL A 141 2.20 -3.10 -49.11
C VAL A 141 1.68 -2.74 -47.72
N LEU A 142 1.41 -3.74 -46.86
CA LEU A 142 0.92 -3.53 -45.51
C LEU A 142 2.00 -2.89 -44.59
N LYS A 143 3.29 -3.16 -44.86
CA LYS A 143 4.39 -2.53 -44.12
C LYS A 143 4.43 -1.00 -44.22
N ASN A 144 3.88 -0.42 -45.29
CA ASN A 144 3.80 1.04 -45.44
C ASN A 144 2.79 1.66 -44.45
N TYR A 145 1.79 0.91 -44.05
CA TYR A 145 0.75 1.36 -43.11
C TYR A 145 0.98 0.82 -41.70
N ILE A 146 1.29 -0.47 -41.58
CA ILE A 146 1.53 -1.16 -40.30
C ILE A 146 2.91 -1.80 -40.39
N ASN A 147 3.91 -1.10 -39.96
CA ASN A 147 5.31 -1.53 -40.10
C ASN A 147 5.81 -2.35 -38.90
N LYS A 148 5.10 -2.33 -37.78
CA LYS A 148 5.43 -3.10 -36.58
C LYS A 148 4.19 -3.72 -35.98
N ILE A 149 4.20 -5.05 -35.86
CA ILE A 149 3.24 -5.81 -35.05
C ILE A 149 4.05 -6.78 -34.20
N LYS A 150 4.06 -6.55 -32.90
CA LYS A 150 4.71 -7.45 -31.94
C LYS A 150 3.72 -7.88 -30.88
N LEU A 151 3.55 -9.17 -30.72
CA LEU A 151 2.73 -9.77 -29.64
C LEU A 151 3.65 -10.16 -28.50
N ARG A 152 3.19 -10.01 -27.26
CA ARG A 152 3.94 -10.32 -26.05
C ARG A 152 3.05 -11.06 -25.05
N ALA A 153 3.63 -12.04 -24.37
CA ALA A 153 3.00 -12.73 -23.24
C ALA A 153 4.06 -13.06 -22.21
N SER A 154 3.76 -12.86 -20.94
CA SER A 154 4.64 -13.25 -19.85
C SER A 154 3.87 -13.74 -18.63
N VAL A 155 4.50 -14.67 -17.90
CA VAL A 155 4.03 -15.17 -16.63
C VAL A 155 5.21 -15.32 -15.68
N GLY A 156 5.02 -14.95 -14.42
CA GLY A 156 6.10 -15.04 -13.45
C GLY A 156 5.60 -14.96 -12.01
N LYS A 157 6.52 -15.28 -11.11
CA LYS A 157 6.34 -15.09 -9.67
C LYS A 157 7.35 -14.10 -9.15
N THR A 158 6.93 -13.22 -8.24
CA THR A 158 7.80 -12.34 -7.47
C THR A 158 7.56 -12.56 -5.98
N GLY A 159 8.59 -12.40 -5.16
CA GLY A 159 8.50 -12.50 -3.71
C GLY A 159 8.71 -11.16 -3.03
N ASN A 160 8.02 -10.94 -1.92
CA ASN A 160 8.23 -9.83 -1.02
C ASN A 160 8.56 -10.35 0.37
N ASP A 161 9.63 -9.83 0.98
CA ASP A 161 10.10 -10.17 2.32
C ASP A 161 9.95 -9.01 3.32
N THR A 162 9.15 -8.01 2.98
CA THR A 162 8.91 -6.86 3.85
C THR A 162 8.05 -7.27 5.02
N THR A 163 8.56 -7.13 6.23
CA THR A 163 7.86 -7.35 7.49
C THR A 163 7.82 -6.05 8.29
N SER A 164 6.80 -5.88 9.16
CA SER A 164 6.69 -4.70 10.04
C SER A 164 7.86 -4.61 11.01
N ASP A 165 8.28 -5.78 11.54
CA ASP A 165 9.35 -5.89 12.53
C ASP A 165 10.37 -6.94 12.13
N ARG A 166 11.58 -6.78 12.66
CA ARG A 166 12.63 -7.76 12.46
C ARG A 166 12.39 -9.00 13.33
N PHE A 167 12.67 -10.17 12.78
CA PHE A 167 12.51 -11.47 13.45
C PHE A 167 11.09 -11.71 13.99
N ILE A 168 10.08 -11.26 13.25
CA ILE A 168 8.66 -11.37 13.60
C ILE A 168 8.21 -12.81 13.88
N TYR A 169 8.99 -13.79 13.47
CA TYR A 169 8.76 -15.21 13.74
C TYR A 169 9.16 -15.64 15.17
N ARG A 170 9.89 -14.79 15.92
CA ARG A 170 10.31 -15.09 17.29
C ARG A 170 9.31 -14.56 18.31
N PRO A 171 9.16 -15.24 19.46
CA PRO A 171 8.35 -14.72 20.53
C PRO A 171 8.96 -13.43 21.09
N THR A 172 8.11 -12.52 21.50
CA THR A 172 8.54 -11.25 22.11
C THR A 172 8.06 -11.14 23.54
N PHE A 173 8.83 -10.47 24.38
CA PHE A 173 8.51 -10.19 25.78
C PHE A 173 8.80 -8.73 26.10
N SER A 174 7.88 -8.07 26.76
CA SER A 174 8.09 -6.74 27.31
C SER A 174 8.55 -6.88 28.77
N MET A 175 9.74 -6.36 29.07
CA MET A 175 10.32 -6.38 30.41
C MET A 175 9.78 -5.24 31.29
N ASN A 176 9.03 -4.29 30.73
CA ASN A 176 8.50 -3.11 31.39
C ASN A 176 6.96 -3.09 31.30
N ALA A 177 6.32 -4.12 31.74
CA ALA A 177 4.88 -4.33 31.57
C ALA A 177 4.04 -3.86 32.75
N GLY A 178 4.35 -2.74 33.29
CA GLY A 178 3.72 -2.15 34.45
C GLY A 178 4.34 -2.64 35.77
N SER A 179 4.19 -1.85 36.79
CA SER A 179 4.61 -2.25 38.17
C SER A 179 3.55 -3.14 38.79
N TRP A 180 3.96 -4.21 39.45
CA TRP A 180 3.08 -4.91 40.35
C TRP A 180 3.41 -4.50 41.78
N SER A 181 2.40 -4.44 42.63
CA SER A 181 2.51 -3.96 43.97
C SER A 181 2.01 -5.03 44.95
N GLN A 182 2.69 -5.16 46.06
CA GLN A 182 2.33 -6.08 47.14
C GLN A 182 2.25 -5.32 48.45
N GLY A 183 1.14 -5.48 49.18
CA GLY A 183 0.92 -4.87 50.48
C GLY A 183 0.61 -3.36 50.42
N ILE A 184 0.49 -2.79 51.62
CA ILE A 184 0.23 -1.36 51.82
C ILE A 184 1.56 -0.70 52.18
N GLY A 185 1.95 0.34 51.44
CA GLY A 185 3.12 1.15 51.73
C GLY A 185 3.00 1.97 53.00
N SER A 186 4.09 2.45 53.53
CA SER A 186 4.15 3.24 54.76
C SER A 186 3.26 4.50 54.74
N ASN A 187 2.89 5.00 53.59
CA ASN A 187 2.01 6.17 53.38
C ASN A 187 0.58 5.80 52.96
N GLY A 188 0.11 4.56 53.17
CA GLY A 188 -1.22 4.10 52.78
C GLY A 188 -1.40 3.82 51.28
N GLY A 189 -0.37 4.04 50.45
CA GLY A 189 -0.34 3.65 49.05
C GLY A 189 0.15 2.23 48.83
N THR A 190 0.06 1.72 47.63
CA THR A 190 0.60 0.40 47.26
C THR A 190 2.14 0.44 47.09
N ASN A 191 2.82 -0.55 47.65
CA ASN A 191 4.28 -0.71 47.40
C ASN A 191 4.50 -1.30 46.02
N SER A 192 5.15 -0.54 45.13
CA SER A 192 5.61 -1.06 43.84
C SER A 192 6.90 -1.87 44.06
N ILE A 193 6.85 -3.18 43.78
CA ILE A 193 7.97 -4.10 44.03
C ILE A 193 8.85 -4.27 42.79
N GLY A 194 8.35 -3.99 41.60
CA GLY A 194 9.11 -4.13 40.38
C GLY A 194 8.28 -4.01 39.13
N GLN A 195 8.96 -4.13 38.01
CA GLN A 195 8.30 -4.14 36.69
C GLN A 195 7.99 -5.58 36.31
N GLY A 196 6.77 -5.79 35.83
CA GLY A 196 6.31 -7.09 35.34
C GLY A 196 6.89 -7.44 33.98
N ILE A 197 6.91 -8.73 33.67
CA ILE A 197 7.20 -9.25 32.31
C ILE A 197 5.86 -9.62 31.69
N ILE A 198 5.66 -9.22 30.43
CA ILE A 198 4.45 -9.54 29.69
C ILE A 198 4.83 -10.15 28.35
N GLU A 199 4.11 -11.21 27.96
CA GLU A 199 4.22 -11.79 26.64
C GLU A 199 3.69 -10.83 25.58
N GLY A 200 4.45 -10.69 24.49
CA GLY A 200 4.08 -10.01 23.27
C GLY A 200 3.59 -10.99 22.19
N PHE A 201 4.19 -10.94 21.00
CA PHE A 201 3.83 -11.86 19.93
C PHE A 201 4.29 -13.28 20.23
N PRO A 202 3.43 -14.29 20.04
CA PRO A 202 3.83 -15.69 20.16
C PRO A 202 4.78 -16.09 19.02
N GLU A 203 5.53 -17.16 19.22
CA GLU A 203 6.39 -17.72 18.17
C GLU A 203 5.55 -18.18 16.96
N THR A 204 6.02 -17.82 15.74
CA THR A 204 5.36 -18.20 14.50
C THR A 204 6.43 -18.51 13.44
N LEU A 205 6.94 -19.74 13.43
CA LEU A 205 8.04 -20.17 12.56
C LEU A 205 7.65 -20.31 11.08
N ASP A 206 6.35 -20.40 10.76
CA ASP A 206 5.84 -20.62 9.42
C ASP A 206 5.72 -19.33 8.58
N ILE A 207 6.10 -18.19 9.15
CA ILE A 207 6.12 -16.92 8.41
C ILE A 207 7.15 -17.01 7.28
N GLY A 208 6.71 -16.68 6.07
CA GLY A 208 7.52 -16.74 4.87
C GLY A 208 7.19 -15.63 3.86
N TRP A 209 7.62 -15.84 2.64
CA TRP A 209 7.48 -14.89 1.55
C TRP A 209 6.02 -14.64 1.15
N GLU A 210 5.66 -13.37 0.99
CA GLU A 210 4.51 -13.01 0.18
C GLU A 210 4.84 -13.31 -1.28
N ILE A 211 3.91 -13.91 -2.01
CA ILE A 211 4.11 -14.33 -3.40
C ILE A 211 3.11 -13.61 -4.30
N GLU A 212 3.60 -12.92 -5.32
CA GLU A 212 2.76 -12.35 -6.36
C GLU A 212 2.98 -13.12 -7.68
N LYS A 213 1.92 -13.73 -8.19
CA LYS A 213 1.84 -14.31 -9.53
C LYS A 213 1.38 -13.24 -10.49
N LYS A 214 2.17 -12.98 -11.54
CA LYS A 214 1.89 -11.97 -12.56
C LYS A 214 1.71 -12.60 -13.92
N GLN A 215 0.76 -12.08 -14.68
CA GLN A 215 0.52 -12.39 -16.08
C GLN A 215 0.39 -11.08 -16.82
N ASN A 216 1.01 -10.97 -17.98
CA ASN A 216 0.90 -9.82 -18.85
C ASN A 216 0.75 -10.30 -20.29
N TYR A 217 -0.18 -9.70 -21.03
CA TYR A 217 -0.43 -9.94 -22.44
C TYR A 217 -0.48 -8.60 -23.13
N GLY A 218 0.36 -8.41 -24.12
CA GLY A 218 0.48 -7.11 -24.76
C GLY A 218 0.73 -7.20 -26.26
N PHE A 219 0.54 -6.07 -26.91
CA PHE A 219 0.94 -5.89 -28.30
C PHE A 219 1.54 -4.51 -28.52
N ASP A 220 2.49 -4.44 -29.45
CA ASP A 220 3.06 -3.19 -29.93
C ASP A 220 2.68 -3.03 -31.40
N LEU A 221 2.13 -1.87 -31.76
CA LEU A 221 1.81 -1.48 -33.14
C LEU A 221 2.61 -0.25 -33.52
N GLY A 222 3.29 -0.31 -34.68
CA GLY A 222 3.88 0.84 -35.33
C GLY A 222 3.17 1.10 -36.64
N LEU A 223 2.68 2.32 -36.82
CA LEU A 223 1.89 2.72 -37.96
C LEU A 223 2.61 3.83 -38.74
N PHE A 224 2.43 3.83 -40.08
CA PHE A 224 2.92 4.87 -40.99
C PHE A 224 4.43 5.13 -40.82
N ASN A 225 5.24 4.07 -40.90
CA ASN A 225 6.69 4.11 -40.66
C ASN A 225 7.04 4.66 -39.27
N ASN A 226 6.40 4.12 -38.22
CA ASN A 226 6.54 4.51 -36.82
C ASN A 226 6.19 5.98 -36.51
N LYS A 227 5.38 6.65 -37.37
CA LYS A 227 4.84 7.96 -37.02
C LYS A 227 3.86 7.89 -35.85
N ILE A 228 3.25 6.73 -35.66
CA ILE A 228 2.36 6.43 -34.53
C ILE A 228 2.81 5.09 -33.95
N ASP A 229 3.19 5.10 -32.68
CA ASP A 229 3.51 3.90 -31.91
C ASP A 229 2.47 3.72 -30.81
N ILE A 230 1.86 2.54 -30.76
CA ILE A 230 0.87 2.14 -29.75
C ILE A 230 1.43 0.93 -29.02
N VAL A 231 1.45 1.00 -27.71
CA VAL A 231 1.74 -0.14 -26.83
C VAL A 231 0.53 -0.36 -25.94
N PHE A 232 0.04 -1.58 -25.92
CA PHE A 232 -1.08 -1.99 -25.09
C PHE A 232 -0.71 -3.22 -24.30
N ASP A 233 -1.04 -3.22 -23.01
CA ASP A 233 -0.83 -4.32 -22.08
C ASP A 233 -2.09 -4.57 -21.25
N TYR A 234 -2.53 -5.82 -21.20
CA TYR A 234 -3.46 -6.33 -20.20
C TYR A 234 -2.66 -7.08 -19.15
N PHE A 235 -2.83 -6.72 -17.90
CA PHE A 235 -2.16 -7.39 -16.79
C PHE A 235 -3.15 -7.96 -15.79
N ARG A 236 -2.75 -9.07 -15.19
CA ARG A 236 -3.41 -9.68 -14.03
C ARG A 236 -2.35 -10.12 -13.04
N SER A 237 -2.56 -9.82 -11.77
CA SER A 237 -1.74 -10.35 -10.69
C SER A 237 -2.59 -10.84 -9.52
N GLU A 238 -2.04 -11.81 -8.81
CA GLU A 238 -2.60 -12.33 -7.57
C GLU A 238 -1.48 -12.39 -6.54
N ARG A 239 -1.62 -11.60 -5.48
CA ARG A 239 -0.73 -11.60 -4.33
C ARG A 239 -1.34 -12.45 -3.26
N SER A 240 -0.63 -13.51 -2.86
CA SER A 240 -1.02 -14.47 -1.82
C SER A 240 0.02 -14.50 -0.70
N ASN A 241 -0.31 -15.16 0.39
CA ASN A 241 0.53 -15.23 1.59
C ASN A 241 0.86 -13.84 2.15
N ILE A 242 -0.05 -12.88 2.05
CA ILE A 242 0.15 -11.54 2.60
C ILE A 242 0.23 -11.66 4.12
N LEU A 243 1.33 -11.12 4.67
CA LEU A 243 1.56 -11.14 6.11
C LEU A 243 0.58 -10.21 6.82
N MET A 244 -0.19 -10.74 7.75
CA MET A 244 -1.12 -9.96 8.56
C MET A 244 -1.25 -10.52 9.98
N GLN A 245 -1.63 -9.67 10.92
CA GLN A 245 -1.98 -10.10 12.26
C GLN A 245 -3.37 -10.74 12.23
N ARG A 246 -3.49 -11.94 12.80
CA ARG A 246 -4.77 -12.67 12.90
C ARG A 246 -5.75 -11.92 13.79
N LYS A 247 -6.99 -11.81 13.33
CA LYS A 247 -8.10 -11.17 14.09
C LYS A 247 -9.13 -12.15 14.59
N THR A 248 -9.18 -13.32 13.96
CA THR A 248 -10.15 -14.39 14.28
C THR A 248 -9.65 -15.37 15.33
N THR A 249 -8.48 -15.13 15.96
CA THR A 249 -7.98 -15.96 17.05
C THR A 249 -8.90 -15.83 18.27
N PRO A 250 -9.48 -16.92 18.79
CA PRO A 250 -10.37 -16.87 19.94
C PRO A 250 -9.64 -16.36 21.19
N THR A 251 -10.28 -15.50 21.99
CA THR A 251 -9.71 -14.97 23.25
C THR A 251 -9.37 -16.10 24.23
N LEU A 252 -10.11 -17.22 24.17
CA LEU A 252 -9.87 -18.41 25.00
C LEU A 252 -8.55 -19.13 24.71
N SER A 253 -7.89 -18.83 23.56
CA SER A 253 -6.56 -19.39 23.27
C SER A 253 -5.46 -18.87 24.18
N GLY A 254 -5.75 -17.86 25.01
CA GLY A 254 -4.83 -17.32 26.01
C GLY A 254 -3.76 -16.39 25.46
N PHE A 255 -3.71 -16.14 24.15
CA PHE A 255 -2.78 -15.16 23.57
C PHE A 255 -3.20 -13.75 23.94
N ARG A 256 -2.29 -12.99 24.51
CA ARG A 256 -2.50 -11.58 24.78
C ARG A 256 -2.46 -10.74 23.51
N VAL A 257 -1.59 -11.12 22.58
CA VAL A 257 -1.41 -10.48 21.28
C VAL A 257 -1.60 -11.55 20.21
N ASN A 258 -2.45 -11.26 19.24
CA ASN A 258 -2.70 -12.19 18.16
C ASN A 258 -1.45 -12.38 17.28
N GLN A 259 -1.21 -13.61 16.88
CA GLN A 259 -0.08 -14.00 16.06
C GLN A 259 -0.17 -13.43 14.64
N TYR A 260 0.98 -13.30 14.00
CA TYR A 260 1.06 -13.03 12.56
C TYR A 260 0.93 -14.34 11.76
N ALA A 261 0.38 -14.23 10.56
CA ALA A 261 0.32 -15.34 9.61
C ALA A 261 0.34 -14.83 8.16
N ASN A 262 0.84 -15.63 7.25
CA ASN A 262 0.72 -15.41 5.81
C ASN A 262 -0.67 -15.89 5.34
N TYR A 263 -1.68 -15.01 5.39
CA TYR A 263 -3.08 -15.39 5.17
C TYR A 263 -3.74 -14.68 3.99
N GLY A 264 -3.53 -13.35 3.85
CA GLY A 264 -4.28 -12.53 2.91
C GLY A 264 -4.03 -12.85 1.44
N ILE A 265 -5.07 -12.65 0.63
CA ILE A 265 -5.01 -12.78 -0.83
C ILE A 265 -5.65 -11.53 -1.45
N VAL A 266 -4.94 -10.93 -2.42
CA VAL A 266 -5.41 -9.79 -3.19
C VAL A 266 -5.19 -10.04 -4.68
N SER A 267 -6.21 -9.86 -5.48
CA SER A 267 -6.11 -9.85 -6.94
C SER A 267 -6.04 -8.42 -7.47
N ASN A 268 -5.34 -8.23 -8.58
CA ASN A 268 -5.31 -6.97 -9.31
C ASN A 268 -5.31 -7.25 -10.82
N HIS A 269 -6.07 -6.49 -11.59
CA HIS A 269 -6.08 -6.57 -13.04
C HIS A 269 -6.30 -5.20 -13.64
N GLY A 270 -5.85 -5.04 -14.87
CA GLY A 270 -5.99 -3.75 -15.52
C GLY A 270 -5.43 -3.74 -16.94
N VAL A 271 -5.42 -2.54 -17.50
CA VAL A 271 -4.88 -2.25 -18.81
C VAL A 271 -3.98 -1.03 -18.74
N ASP A 272 -2.86 -1.10 -19.46
CA ASP A 272 -1.96 0.01 -19.70
C ASP A 272 -1.87 0.26 -21.20
N MET A 273 -1.93 1.53 -21.59
CA MET A 273 -1.78 1.94 -22.98
C MET A 273 -0.86 3.15 -23.08
N SER A 274 0.03 3.15 -24.05
CA SER A 274 0.78 4.34 -24.44
C SER A 274 0.65 4.57 -25.93
N LEU A 275 0.46 5.83 -26.29
CA LEU A 275 0.40 6.33 -27.66
C LEU A 275 1.49 7.38 -27.82
N ASN A 276 2.38 7.19 -28.80
CA ASN A 276 3.34 8.21 -29.22
C ASN A 276 3.06 8.52 -30.69
N ALA A 277 2.92 9.78 -31.01
CA ALA A 277 2.75 10.24 -32.38
C ALA A 277 3.76 11.32 -32.69
N HIS A 278 4.38 11.23 -33.87
CA HIS A 278 5.29 12.24 -34.34
C HIS A 278 5.11 12.49 -35.83
N HIS A 279 5.15 13.74 -36.22
CA HIS A 279 5.00 14.17 -37.59
C HIS A 279 5.87 15.39 -37.88
N GLN A 280 6.40 15.47 -39.09
CA GLN A 280 7.17 16.60 -39.55
C GLN A 280 6.47 17.28 -40.72
N ILE A 281 6.21 18.59 -40.59
CA ILE A 281 5.63 19.45 -41.61
C ILE A 281 6.68 20.49 -41.97
N GLY A 282 7.34 20.29 -43.10
CA GLY A 282 8.45 21.16 -43.49
C GLY A 282 9.58 21.13 -42.45
N LYS A 283 9.88 22.27 -41.83
CA LYS A 283 10.90 22.40 -40.76
C LYS A 283 10.34 22.19 -39.35
N VAL A 284 9.01 22.09 -39.18
CA VAL A 284 8.36 21.94 -37.89
C VAL A 284 8.20 20.47 -37.54
N LYS A 285 8.71 20.06 -36.37
CA LYS A 285 8.52 18.72 -35.80
C LYS A 285 7.42 18.79 -34.75
N LEU A 286 6.36 18.01 -34.94
CA LEU A 286 5.26 17.85 -34.00
C LEU A 286 5.37 16.50 -33.32
N SER A 287 5.20 16.47 -32.00
CA SER A 287 5.13 15.22 -31.22
C SER A 287 4.00 15.30 -30.21
N ALA A 288 3.28 14.20 -30.04
CA ALA A 288 2.26 14.03 -29.03
C ALA A 288 2.47 12.69 -28.32
N ARG A 289 2.28 12.68 -27.02
CA ARG A 289 2.33 11.46 -26.20
C ARG A 289 1.11 11.42 -25.27
N GLY A 290 0.45 10.28 -25.25
CA GLY A 290 -0.64 9.97 -24.34
C GLY A 290 -0.36 8.66 -23.60
N THR A 291 -0.78 8.58 -22.35
CA THR A 291 -0.76 7.34 -21.56
C THR A 291 -2.11 7.15 -20.89
N PHE A 292 -2.56 5.92 -20.81
CA PHE A 292 -3.78 5.55 -20.13
C PHE A 292 -3.52 4.31 -19.29
N THR A 293 -3.90 4.36 -18.02
CA THR A 293 -3.82 3.24 -17.08
C THR A 293 -5.16 3.08 -16.38
N PHE A 294 -5.67 1.87 -16.38
CA PHE A 294 -6.81 1.47 -15.57
C PHE A 294 -6.45 0.23 -14.78
N ALA A 295 -6.56 0.28 -13.46
CA ALA A 295 -6.29 -0.86 -12.59
C ALA A 295 -7.39 -0.99 -11.53
N ARG A 296 -7.77 -2.24 -11.23
CA ARG A 296 -8.71 -2.56 -10.17
C ARG A 296 -8.18 -3.72 -9.35
N ASN A 297 -8.03 -3.47 -8.05
CA ASN A 297 -7.71 -4.51 -7.09
C ASN A 297 -8.95 -4.95 -6.31
N GLU A 298 -8.88 -6.16 -5.74
CA GLU A 298 -9.92 -6.75 -4.92
C GLU A 298 -9.29 -7.66 -3.86
N ILE A 299 -9.71 -7.50 -2.62
CA ILE A 299 -9.34 -8.35 -1.51
C ILE A 299 -10.12 -9.66 -1.65
N LYS A 300 -9.42 -10.78 -1.89
CA LYS A 300 -10.03 -12.10 -2.02
C LYS A 300 -10.15 -12.82 -0.70
N GLU A 301 -9.13 -12.67 0.16
CA GLU A 301 -9.11 -13.21 1.50
C GLU A 301 -8.52 -12.20 2.47
N TYR A 302 -9.22 -11.99 3.56
CA TYR A 302 -8.82 -11.12 4.66
C TYR A 302 -9.25 -11.76 5.98
N ASP A 303 -8.40 -11.74 7.01
CA ASP A 303 -8.73 -12.28 8.32
C ASP A 303 -9.57 -11.27 9.10
N GLU A 304 -10.88 -11.36 8.96
CA GLU A 304 -11.85 -10.49 9.62
C GLU A 304 -12.97 -11.28 10.30
N LEU A 305 -13.47 -10.74 11.40
CA LEU A 305 -14.67 -11.29 12.04
C LEU A 305 -15.88 -10.98 11.16
N PRO A 306 -16.90 -11.88 11.16
CA PRO A 306 -18.15 -11.61 10.48
C PRO A 306 -18.71 -10.25 10.89
N GLN A 307 -19.01 -9.42 9.93
CA GLN A 307 -19.56 -8.09 10.16
C GLN A 307 -21.08 -8.15 10.27
N LYS A 308 -21.68 -7.18 10.97
CA LYS A 308 -23.13 -7.09 11.12
C LYS A 308 -23.82 -6.87 9.77
N TYR A 309 -23.18 -6.12 8.88
CA TYR A 309 -23.70 -5.79 7.55
C TYR A 309 -22.66 -6.06 6.47
N PRO A 310 -23.07 -6.52 5.26
CA PRO A 310 -22.15 -6.88 4.17
C PRO A 310 -21.27 -5.72 3.69
N TRP A 311 -21.77 -4.48 3.75
CA TRP A 311 -20.99 -3.31 3.33
C TRP A 311 -19.84 -2.96 4.28
N MET A 312 -19.80 -3.55 5.48
CA MET A 312 -18.70 -3.36 6.43
C MET A 312 -17.55 -4.36 6.21
N GLU A 313 -17.79 -5.44 5.47
CA GLU A 313 -16.77 -6.43 5.15
C GLU A 313 -15.70 -5.83 4.24
N ARG A 314 -14.45 -6.23 4.44
CA ARG A 314 -13.32 -5.85 3.60
C ARG A 314 -13.11 -6.81 2.43
N THR A 315 -13.43 -8.09 2.62
CA THR A 315 -13.37 -9.11 1.58
C THR A 315 -14.32 -8.75 0.44
N GLY A 316 -13.84 -8.83 -0.79
CA GLY A 316 -14.57 -8.40 -1.99
C GLY A 316 -14.43 -6.92 -2.34
N LYS A 317 -13.87 -6.09 -1.45
CA LYS A 317 -13.62 -4.66 -1.68
C LYS A 317 -12.21 -4.37 -2.15
N ARG A 318 -11.97 -3.10 -2.53
CA ARG A 318 -10.63 -2.61 -2.88
C ARG A 318 -9.80 -2.40 -1.61
N ILE A 319 -8.47 -2.54 -1.70
CA ILE A 319 -7.55 -2.37 -0.56
C ILE A 319 -7.73 -1.00 0.11
N ASN A 320 -7.86 0.07 -0.68
CA ASN A 320 -7.95 1.45 -0.20
C ASN A 320 -9.37 2.00 -0.38
N GLU A 321 -10.39 1.16 -0.26
CA GLU A 321 -11.76 1.64 -0.26
C GLU A 321 -12.05 2.37 1.06
N ASN A 322 -12.48 3.62 0.94
CA ASN A 322 -12.85 4.42 2.09
C ASN A 322 -14.32 4.12 2.43
N ASN A 323 -14.56 3.69 3.66
CA ASN A 323 -15.91 3.61 4.19
C ASN A 323 -16.32 5.01 4.65
N LEU A 324 -17.24 5.63 3.95
CA LEU A 324 -17.71 6.99 4.19
C LEU A 324 -19.23 7.00 4.28
N TYR A 325 -19.76 7.95 5.05
CA TYR A 325 -21.19 8.21 5.07
C TYR A 325 -21.67 8.74 3.72
N ILE A 326 -22.82 8.29 3.26
CA ILE A 326 -23.44 8.76 2.03
C ILE A 326 -24.24 10.02 2.34
N ALA A 327 -23.86 11.16 1.78
CA ALA A 327 -24.62 12.39 1.90
C ALA A 327 -25.88 12.31 1.02
N GLU A 328 -27.06 12.56 1.60
CA GLU A 328 -28.31 12.67 0.84
C GLU A 328 -28.59 14.10 0.40
N ARG A 329 -28.58 15.03 1.34
CA ARG A 329 -28.85 16.46 1.14
C ARG A 329 -28.37 17.27 2.33
N LEU A 330 -28.53 18.57 2.26
CA LEU A 330 -28.40 19.41 3.44
C LEU A 330 -29.71 19.43 4.24
N TYR A 331 -29.61 19.53 5.55
CA TYR A 331 -30.78 19.80 6.39
C TYR A 331 -31.36 21.17 6.13
N THR A 332 -32.68 21.29 6.11
CA THR A 332 -33.44 22.53 6.01
C THR A 332 -34.05 22.90 7.36
N LYS A 333 -34.57 24.12 7.52
CA LYS A 333 -35.26 24.52 8.75
C LYS A 333 -36.48 23.66 9.05
N GLU A 334 -37.09 23.07 8.02
CA GLU A 334 -38.25 22.21 8.14
C GLU A 334 -37.96 20.86 8.80
N ASP A 335 -36.71 20.43 8.79
CA ASP A 335 -36.24 19.20 9.43
C ASP A 335 -36.11 19.34 10.94
N PHE A 336 -36.27 20.56 11.48
CA PHE A 336 -36.06 20.83 12.90
C PHE A 336 -37.30 21.37 13.56
N ILE A 337 -37.41 21.10 14.86
CA ILE A 337 -38.25 21.84 15.79
C ILE A 337 -37.44 23.02 16.27
N ILE A 338 -37.93 24.24 16.01
CA ILE A 338 -37.23 25.49 16.33
C ILE A 338 -37.77 26.06 17.61
N ASN A 339 -36.92 26.16 18.62
CA ASN A 339 -37.26 26.81 19.89
C ASN A 339 -36.51 28.14 20.00
N LYS A 340 -37.19 29.23 20.40
CA LYS A 340 -36.58 30.53 20.68
C LYS A 340 -36.55 30.76 22.17
N ASN A 341 -35.39 31.14 22.70
CA ASN A 341 -35.26 31.54 24.08
C ASN A 341 -35.73 33.01 24.25
N SER A 342 -35.79 33.47 25.51
CA SER A 342 -36.19 34.86 25.85
C SER A 342 -35.31 35.93 25.19
N ASN A 343 -34.12 35.62 24.78
CA ASN A 343 -33.18 36.50 24.10
C ASN A 343 -33.26 36.43 22.56
N GLY A 344 -34.25 35.71 22.00
CA GLY A 344 -34.46 35.54 20.56
C GLY A 344 -33.50 34.57 19.86
N ILE A 345 -32.64 33.84 20.61
CA ILE A 345 -31.71 32.85 20.05
C ILE A 345 -32.48 31.60 19.70
N GLU A 346 -32.34 31.17 18.44
CA GLU A 346 -32.95 29.93 17.94
C GLU A 346 -32.09 28.71 18.34
N SER A 347 -32.73 27.67 18.84
CA SER A 347 -32.17 26.33 19.02
C SER A 347 -32.91 25.34 18.15
N TYR A 348 -32.15 24.42 17.54
CA TYR A 348 -32.66 23.47 16.57
C TYR A 348 -32.62 22.05 17.18
N THR A 349 -33.76 21.37 17.18
CA THR A 349 -33.87 19.98 17.59
C THR A 349 -34.35 19.17 16.39
N LEU A 350 -33.56 18.19 15.94
CA LEU A 350 -33.96 17.36 14.81
C LEU A 350 -35.29 16.68 15.08
N ARG A 351 -36.16 16.65 14.07
CA ARG A 351 -37.48 16.01 14.20
C ARG A 351 -37.33 14.50 14.46
N PRO A 352 -38.13 13.90 15.34
CA PRO A 352 -38.00 12.49 15.71
C PRO A 352 -38.30 11.51 14.58
N GLU A 353 -39.00 11.97 13.52
CA GLU A 353 -39.32 11.15 12.33
C GLU A 353 -38.09 10.98 11.39
N LEU A 354 -37.04 11.76 11.60
CA LEU A 354 -35.82 11.67 10.84
C LEU A 354 -34.77 10.83 11.59
N PRO A 355 -33.90 10.15 10.86
CA PRO A 355 -32.79 9.42 11.48
C PRO A 355 -31.95 10.32 12.38
N GLN A 356 -31.76 9.89 13.63
CA GLN A 356 -31.05 10.64 14.66
C GLN A 356 -29.56 10.38 14.53
N SER A 357 -28.73 11.43 14.51
CA SER A 357 -27.27 11.28 14.35
C SER A 357 -26.58 11.12 15.70
N THR A 358 -25.71 10.11 15.80
CA THR A 358 -24.80 9.89 16.93
C THR A 358 -23.38 10.37 16.66
N LEU A 359 -23.14 11.03 15.50
CA LEU A 359 -21.80 11.44 15.07
C LEU A 359 -21.20 12.60 15.88
N GLY A 360 -21.98 13.13 16.81
CA GLY A 360 -21.58 14.25 17.67
C GLY A 360 -21.82 15.62 17.04
N GLY A 361 -21.83 16.66 17.88
CA GLY A 361 -22.12 18.03 17.49
C GLY A 361 -23.62 18.39 17.52
N LEU A 362 -23.89 19.69 17.53
CA LEU A 362 -25.24 20.22 17.40
C LEU A 362 -25.58 20.32 15.91
N LEU A 363 -26.61 19.60 15.49
CA LEU A 363 -27.10 19.67 14.12
C LEU A 363 -27.96 20.92 13.92
N GLY A 364 -27.86 21.53 12.76
CA GLY A 364 -28.64 22.68 12.35
C GLY A 364 -28.93 22.72 10.85
N PRO A 365 -29.76 23.66 10.40
CA PRO A 365 -29.99 23.88 8.98
C PRO A 365 -28.68 24.20 8.27
N GLY A 366 -28.40 23.50 7.16
CA GLY A 366 -27.17 23.60 6.38
C GLY A 366 -26.16 22.48 6.65
N ASP A 367 -26.33 21.67 7.71
CA ASP A 367 -25.51 20.49 7.93
C ASP A 367 -25.90 19.37 6.97
N ILE A 368 -24.99 18.42 6.78
CA ILE A 368 -25.21 17.28 5.87
C ILE A 368 -26.10 16.25 6.52
N LYS A 369 -27.22 15.91 5.87
CA LYS A 369 -28.03 14.75 6.18
C LYS A 369 -27.40 13.51 5.52
N TYR A 370 -26.99 12.56 6.33
CA TYR A 370 -26.48 11.29 5.88
C TYR A 370 -27.59 10.25 5.72
N LYS A 371 -27.32 9.28 4.86
CA LYS A 371 -28.23 8.16 4.60
C LYS A 371 -28.13 7.14 5.72
N ASP A 372 -29.26 6.73 6.25
CA ASP A 372 -29.43 5.56 7.09
C ASP A 372 -29.40 4.32 6.17
N LEU A 373 -28.28 3.59 6.19
CA LEU A 373 -28.05 2.43 5.30
C LEU A 373 -28.75 1.18 5.81
N ASN A 374 -28.85 1.02 7.12
CA ASN A 374 -29.43 -0.15 7.75
C ASN A 374 -30.92 0.01 8.10
N GLY A 375 -31.45 1.24 8.04
CA GLY A 375 -32.86 1.56 8.25
C GLY A 375 -33.31 1.49 9.73
N ASP A 376 -32.35 1.63 10.66
CA ASP A 376 -32.66 1.54 12.10
C ASP A 376 -33.08 2.89 12.74
N GLY A 377 -33.10 3.97 11.96
CA GLY A 377 -33.43 5.32 12.38
C GLY A 377 -32.32 6.05 13.11
N VAL A 378 -31.10 5.54 13.10
CA VAL A 378 -29.93 6.13 13.73
C VAL A 378 -28.77 6.20 12.72
N ILE A 379 -28.12 7.35 12.62
CA ILE A 379 -26.90 7.50 11.82
C ILE A 379 -25.70 7.27 12.73
N ASP A 380 -25.03 6.15 12.55
CA ASP A 380 -23.88 5.76 13.37
C ASP A 380 -22.75 5.10 12.54
N SER A 381 -21.84 4.40 13.22
CA SER A 381 -20.71 3.73 12.55
C SER A 381 -21.13 2.58 11.62
N TYR A 382 -22.37 2.12 11.66
CA TYR A 382 -22.89 1.08 10.78
C TYR A 382 -23.35 1.60 9.41
N ASP A 383 -23.42 2.94 9.21
CA ASP A 383 -23.91 3.59 7.99
C ASP A 383 -22.79 4.10 7.07
N LYS A 384 -21.58 3.57 7.20
CA LYS A 384 -20.43 3.97 6.41
C LYS A 384 -19.70 2.80 5.73
#